data_315bfdcad1e22d15ec7bdd5693804b9b
#
_entry.id   315bfdcad1e22d15ec7bdd5693804b9b
#
_cell.length_a   1.000
_cell.length_b   1.000
_cell.length_c   1.000
_cell.angle_alpha   90.00
_cell.angle_beta   90.00
_cell.angle_gamma   90.00
#
_symmetry.space_group_name_H-M   'P 1'
#
loop_
_entity.id
_entity.type
_entity.pdbx_description
1 polymer ?
#
loop_
_entity_poly.entity_id
_entity_poly.type
_entity_poly.pdbx_seq_one_letter_code
_entity_poly.pdbx_strand_id
1 'polypeptide(L)'
;VEYLKAIAGTKERATKLDYRILWAMTYYRENQLERGSREFAKLAVEAHAADLPVEEAEIHRDMALFNPDPHVALRDLDAGRLVLTENHEISQGSREIELANILQTRAFIAERAGMADATQKALKPLTAMSQTSRSNLVQQSYHSANGAALMTEEKYDDAIPELMEDAQNPLSLTLLADAQSKAGQPVDAQKTLISLAAISDERVETAFAVPQARAALKENSVTGAQAGGH
;
A
#
# COMPACT_ATOMS: atom_id res chain seq x y z
N VAL A 1 -24.58 0.86 -0.81
CA VAL A 1 -25.83 0.05 -0.74
C VAL A 1 -25.55 -1.40 -1.12
N GLU A 2 -24.70 -1.66 -2.11
CA GLU A 2 -24.40 -3.03 -2.63
C GLU A 2 -23.66 -3.89 -1.60
N TYR A 3 -22.60 -3.36 -0.96
CA TYR A 3 -21.85 -4.09 0.07
C TYR A 3 -22.74 -4.50 1.26
N LEU A 4 -23.66 -3.64 1.70
CA LEU A 4 -24.58 -3.98 2.79
C LEU A 4 -25.52 -5.13 2.44
N LYS A 5 -25.91 -5.26 1.16
CA LYS A 5 -26.71 -6.39 0.69
C LYS A 5 -25.87 -7.67 0.64
N ALA A 6 -24.63 -7.58 0.17
CA ALA A 6 -23.69 -8.70 0.13
C ALA A 6 -23.39 -9.23 1.54
N ILE A 7 -23.10 -8.33 2.50
CA ILE A 7 -22.90 -8.65 3.93
C ILE A 7 -24.10 -9.40 4.52
N ALA A 8 -25.31 -8.96 4.21
CA ALA A 8 -26.53 -9.59 4.72
C ALA A 8 -26.81 -10.97 4.08
N GLY A 9 -26.36 -11.18 2.83
CA GLY A 9 -26.61 -12.39 2.07
C GLY A 9 -25.58 -13.53 2.30
N THR A 10 -24.38 -13.20 2.81
CA THR A 10 -23.33 -14.21 2.98
C THR A 10 -23.35 -14.86 4.37
N LYS A 11 -23.10 -16.17 4.42
CA LYS A 11 -23.02 -16.97 5.66
C LYS A 11 -21.57 -17.28 6.05
N GLU A 12 -20.65 -17.22 5.10
CA GLU A 12 -19.25 -17.50 5.32
C GLU A 12 -18.60 -16.28 6.03
N ARG A 13 -17.88 -16.53 7.13
CA ARG A 13 -17.35 -15.49 8.01
C ARG A 13 -16.26 -14.66 7.31
N ALA A 14 -15.31 -15.30 6.65
CA ALA A 14 -14.23 -14.61 5.93
C ALA A 14 -14.81 -13.70 4.83
N THR A 15 -15.61 -14.24 3.92
CA THR A 15 -16.27 -13.48 2.85
C THR A 15 -17.11 -12.32 3.40
N LYS A 16 -17.76 -12.50 4.56
CA LYS A 16 -18.51 -11.42 5.20
C LYS A 16 -17.59 -10.33 5.71
N LEU A 17 -16.43 -10.69 6.23
CA LEU A 17 -15.40 -9.75 6.68
C LEU A 17 -14.86 -8.96 5.49
N ASP A 18 -14.54 -9.61 4.37
CA ASP A 18 -14.06 -8.97 3.14
C ASP A 18 -15.02 -7.88 2.66
N TYR A 19 -16.31 -8.20 2.56
CA TYR A 19 -17.31 -7.19 2.17
C TYR A 19 -17.40 -6.03 3.16
N ARG A 20 -17.15 -6.26 4.45
CA ARG A 20 -17.15 -5.21 5.47
C ARG A 20 -15.88 -4.36 5.41
N ILE A 21 -14.73 -4.95 5.06
CA ILE A 21 -13.49 -4.23 4.75
C ILE A 21 -13.74 -3.29 3.57
N LEU A 22 -14.28 -3.80 2.46
CA LEU A 22 -14.61 -2.99 1.29
C LEU A 22 -15.61 -1.87 1.61
N TRP A 23 -16.61 -2.15 2.46
CA TRP A 23 -17.54 -1.13 2.91
C TRP A 23 -16.85 -0.08 3.79
N ALA A 24 -16.00 -0.47 4.74
CA ALA A 24 -15.26 0.44 5.59
C ALA A 24 -14.27 1.31 4.78
N MET A 25 -13.68 0.75 3.70
CA MET A 25 -12.83 1.48 2.77
C MET A 25 -13.54 2.66 2.09
N THR A 26 -14.87 2.61 1.95
CA THR A 26 -15.63 3.75 1.40
C THR A 26 -15.44 5.00 2.23
N TYR A 27 -15.24 4.90 3.55
CA TYR A 27 -14.96 6.04 4.41
C TYR A 27 -13.62 6.70 4.09
N TYR A 28 -12.58 5.91 3.82
CA TYR A 28 -11.29 6.46 3.40
C TYR A 28 -11.40 7.15 2.02
N ARG A 29 -12.12 6.54 1.06
CA ARG A 29 -12.38 7.15 -0.26
C ARG A 29 -13.17 8.47 -0.17
N GLU A 30 -14.03 8.61 0.85
CA GLU A 30 -14.79 9.82 1.13
C GLU A 30 -14.05 10.80 2.05
N ASN A 31 -12.75 10.57 2.32
CA ASN A 31 -11.91 11.37 3.22
C ASN A 31 -12.42 11.44 4.68
N GLN A 32 -13.17 10.42 5.12
CA GLN A 32 -13.66 10.27 6.50
C GLN A 32 -12.68 9.43 7.32
N LEU A 33 -11.41 9.88 7.42
CA LEU A 33 -10.30 9.08 7.94
C LEU A 33 -10.55 8.50 9.34
N GLU A 34 -11.02 9.33 10.30
CA GLU A 34 -11.31 8.87 11.66
C GLU A 34 -12.41 7.81 11.71
N ARG A 35 -13.41 7.92 10.85
CA ARG A 35 -14.49 6.94 10.76
C ARG A 35 -14.01 5.64 10.17
N GLY A 36 -13.22 5.72 9.10
CA GLY A 36 -12.54 4.57 8.50
C GLY A 36 -11.71 3.83 9.54
N SER A 37 -10.80 4.53 10.22
CA SER A 37 -9.92 3.93 11.24
C SER A 37 -10.72 3.25 12.37
N ARG A 38 -11.82 3.86 12.84
CA ARG A 38 -12.67 3.22 13.86
C ARG A 38 -13.35 1.94 13.37
N GLU A 39 -13.82 1.92 12.12
CA GLU A 39 -14.44 0.71 11.56
C GLU A 39 -13.41 -0.40 11.33
N PHE A 40 -12.22 -0.06 10.79
CA PHE A 40 -11.13 -1.02 10.63
C PHE A 40 -10.66 -1.59 11.97
N ALA A 41 -10.54 -0.77 13.03
CA ALA A 41 -10.19 -1.27 14.36
C ALA A 41 -11.21 -2.29 14.91
N LYS A 42 -12.52 -2.10 14.64
CA LYS A 42 -13.55 -3.09 14.99
C LYS A 42 -13.40 -4.38 14.18
N LEU A 43 -13.07 -4.24 12.88
CA LEU A 43 -12.87 -5.40 12.01
C LEU A 43 -11.65 -6.23 12.42
N ALA A 44 -10.55 -5.58 12.85
CA ALA A 44 -9.39 -6.28 13.40
C ALA A 44 -9.75 -7.13 14.65
N VAL A 45 -10.52 -6.56 15.57
CA VAL A 45 -11.01 -7.29 16.76
C VAL A 45 -11.90 -8.47 16.36
N GLU A 46 -12.75 -8.32 15.35
CA GLU A 46 -13.61 -9.39 14.86
C GLU A 46 -12.82 -10.48 14.14
N ALA A 47 -11.84 -10.12 13.31
CA ALA A 47 -10.95 -11.05 12.63
C ALA A 47 -10.20 -11.90 13.66
N HIS A 48 -9.64 -11.26 14.68
CA HIS A 48 -8.99 -11.93 15.80
C HIS A 48 -9.94 -12.92 16.53
N ALA A 49 -11.15 -12.47 16.89
CA ALA A 49 -12.14 -13.31 17.57
C ALA A 49 -12.69 -14.45 16.69
N ALA A 50 -12.57 -14.33 15.37
CA ALA A 50 -13.00 -15.34 14.40
C ALA A 50 -11.87 -16.29 13.99
N ASP A 51 -10.66 -16.12 14.52
CA ASP A 51 -9.44 -16.85 14.16
C ASP A 51 -9.14 -16.77 12.65
N LEU A 52 -9.13 -15.53 12.15
CA LEU A 52 -8.85 -15.15 10.75
C LEU A 52 -7.56 -14.31 10.69
N PRO A 53 -6.39 -14.93 10.90
CA PRO A 53 -5.15 -14.18 11.11
C PRO A 53 -4.61 -13.49 9.84
N VAL A 54 -4.93 -13.99 8.65
CA VAL A 54 -4.50 -13.33 7.39
C VAL A 54 -5.29 -12.04 7.22
N GLU A 55 -6.60 -12.10 7.40
CA GLU A 55 -7.52 -10.95 7.31
C GLU A 55 -7.23 -9.93 8.43
N GLU A 56 -6.87 -10.39 9.65
CA GLU A 56 -6.45 -9.52 10.74
C GLU A 56 -5.17 -8.74 10.35
N ALA A 57 -4.18 -9.43 9.78
CA ALA A 57 -2.93 -8.83 9.34
C ALA A 57 -3.15 -7.82 8.18
N GLU A 58 -4.01 -8.17 7.23
CA GLU A 58 -4.42 -7.28 6.13
C GLU A 58 -5.10 -6.01 6.66
N ILE A 59 -6.02 -6.13 7.62
CA ILE A 59 -6.69 -5.00 8.26
C ILE A 59 -5.66 -4.06 8.92
N HIS A 60 -4.67 -4.59 9.61
CA HIS A 60 -3.60 -3.78 10.20
C HIS A 60 -2.77 -3.05 9.14
N ARG A 61 -2.47 -3.70 8.01
CA ARG A 61 -1.79 -3.09 6.87
C ARG A 61 -2.61 -1.94 6.26
N ASP A 62 -3.89 -2.15 6.09
CA ASP A 62 -4.82 -1.16 5.53
C ASP A 62 -4.95 0.06 6.46
N MET A 63 -5.05 -0.16 7.76
CA MET A 63 -5.06 0.92 8.76
C MET A 63 -3.78 1.75 8.69
N ALA A 64 -2.62 1.10 8.59
CA ALA A 64 -1.33 1.77 8.50
C ALA A 64 -1.24 2.70 7.30
N LEU A 65 -1.73 2.28 6.14
CA LEU A 65 -1.65 3.05 4.90
C LEU A 65 -2.39 4.40 5.00
N PHE A 66 -3.49 4.47 5.74
CA PHE A 66 -4.28 5.69 5.91
C PHE A 66 -3.94 6.47 7.20
N ASN A 67 -3.02 6.00 8.02
CA ASN A 67 -2.63 6.68 9.23
C ASN A 67 -1.70 7.88 8.91
N PRO A 68 -2.05 9.11 9.33
CA PRO A 68 -1.22 10.27 9.05
C PRO A 68 0.08 10.33 9.88
N ASP A 69 0.14 9.59 11.00
CA ASP A 69 1.36 9.47 11.82
C ASP A 69 2.15 8.23 11.40
N PRO A 70 3.33 8.38 10.75
CA PRO A 70 4.11 7.25 10.28
C PRO A 70 4.59 6.33 11.42
N HIS A 71 4.79 6.84 12.63
CA HIS A 71 5.17 6.01 13.76
C HIS A 71 4.02 5.11 14.23
N VAL A 72 2.78 5.61 14.18
CA VAL A 72 1.59 4.80 14.46
C VAL A 72 1.40 3.77 13.34
N ALA A 73 1.49 4.20 12.09
CA ALA A 73 1.40 3.32 10.92
C ALA A 73 2.40 2.15 11.00
N LEU A 74 3.66 2.43 11.34
CA LEU A 74 4.67 1.38 11.49
C LEU A 74 4.36 0.41 12.64
N ARG A 75 3.71 0.87 13.72
CA ARG A 75 3.25 -0.03 14.82
C ARG A 75 2.08 -0.92 14.37
N ASP A 76 1.14 -0.37 13.58
CA ASP A 76 0.05 -1.18 13.01
C ASP A 76 0.61 -2.30 12.11
N LEU A 77 1.61 -1.99 11.27
CA LEU A 77 2.31 -3.01 10.46
C LEU A 77 3.08 -4.03 11.31
N ASP A 78 3.66 -3.63 12.44
CA ASP A 78 4.30 -4.57 13.37
C ASP A 78 3.27 -5.50 14.03
N ALA A 79 2.06 -5.00 14.34
CA ALA A 79 0.96 -5.82 14.86
C ALA A 79 0.51 -6.85 13.81
N GLY A 80 0.25 -6.46 12.56
CA GLY A 80 -0.10 -7.39 11.48
C GLY A 80 0.98 -8.45 11.24
N ARG A 81 2.26 -8.05 11.24
CA ARG A 81 3.38 -9.00 11.12
C ARG A 81 3.41 -10.00 12.28
N LEU A 82 3.15 -9.55 13.50
CA LEU A 82 3.14 -10.41 14.69
C LEU A 82 2.05 -11.50 14.58
N VAL A 83 0.84 -11.12 14.18
CA VAL A 83 -0.27 -12.05 13.93
C VAL A 83 0.15 -13.17 12.96
N LEU A 84 0.81 -12.83 11.84
CA LEU A 84 1.28 -13.82 10.86
C LEU A 84 2.38 -14.73 11.40
N THR A 85 3.25 -14.21 12.27
CA THR A 85 4.41 -14.99 12.79
C THR A 85 4.04 -15.91 13.95
N GLU A 86 3.08 -15.55 14.77
CA GLU A 86 2.64 -16.32 15.93
C GLU A 86 1.59 -17.39 15.58
N ASN A 87 0.82 -17.20 14.52
CA ASN A 87 -0.18 -18.18 14.10
C ASN A 87 0.45 -19.30 13.25
N HIS A 88 0.40 -20.53 13.72
CA HIS A 88 1.01 -21.68 13.04
C HIS A 88 0.07 -22.39 12.04
N GLU A 89 -1.21 -22.02 11.99
CA GLU A 89 -2.21 -22.64 11.12
C GLU A 89 -2.27 -22.00 9.71
N ILE A 90 -1.67 -20.82 9.56
CA ILE A 90 -1.58 -20.12 8.26
C ILE A 90 -0.70 -20.94 7.28
N SER A 91 -1.18 -21.16 6.07
CA SER A 91 -0.36 -21.75 5.00
C SER A 91 0.91 -20.94 4.77
N GLN A 92 2.02 -21.61 4.45
CA GLN A 92 3.28 -20.91 4.16
C GLN A 92 3.11 -19.88 3.04
N GLY A 93 2.38 -20.23 1.98
CA GLY A 93 2.16 -19.33 0.84
C GLY A 93 1.39 -18.06 1.22
N SER A 94 0.28 -18.20 1.98
CA SER A 94 -0.50 -17.05 2.45
C SER A 94 0.32 -16.15 3.37
N ARG A 95 1.08 -16.76 4.29
CA ARG A 95 1.99 -16.03 5.18
C ARG A 95 3.05 -15.26 4.41
N GLU A 96 3.72 -15.88 3.44
CA GLU A 96 4.76 -15.25 2.63
C GLU A 96 4.20 -14.05 1.86
N ILE A 97 3.04 -14.21 1.24
CA ILE A 97 2.42 -13.14 0.43
C ILE A 97 2.06 -11.95 1.33
N GLU A 98 1.31 -12.18 2.42
CA GLU A 98 0.86 -11.08 3.25
C GLU A 98 2.02 -10.43 4.03
N LEU A 99 3.02 -11.20 4.44
CA LEU A 99 4.24 -10.64 5.02
C LEU A 99 5.01 -9.76 4.01
N ALA A 100 5.06 -10.15 2.73
CA ALA A 100 5.67 -9.33 1.69
C ALA A 100 4.90 -8.02 1.47
N ASN A 101 3.56 -8.06 1.46
CA ASN A 101 2.70 -6.88 1.36
C ASN A 101 2.91 -5.90 2.54
N ILE A 102 2.97 -6.43 3.77
CA ILE A 102 3.25 -5.62 4.98
C ILE A 102 4.62 -4.94 4.88
N LEU A 103 5.64 -5.68 4.47
CA LEU A 103 7.00 -5.14 4.35
C LEU A 103 7.12 -4.11 3.22
N GLN A 104 6.44 -4.32 2.09
CA GLN A 104 6.34 -3.35 1.00
C GLN A 104 5.66 -2.06 1.46
N THR A 105 4.50 -2.17 2.13
CA THR A 105 3.77 -1.03 2.68
C THR A 105 4.63 -0.28 3.71
N ARG A 106 5.40 -1.02 4.53
CA ARG A 106 6.35 -0.44 5.47
C ARG A 106 7.43 0.38 4.77
N ALA A 107 8.03 -0.16 3.70
CA ALA A 107 9.05 0.55 2.93
C ALA A 107 8.48 1.82 2.30
N PHE A 108 7.28 1.75 1.73
CA PHE A 108 6.57 2.88 1.16
C PHE A 108 6.31 4.00 2.19
N ILE A 109 5.73 3.67 3.35
CA ILE A 109 5.43 4.65 4.41
C ILE A 109 6.72 5.26 4.95
N ALA A 110 7.74 4.44 5.19
CA ALA A 110 9.02 4.87 5.74
C ALA A 110 9.78 5.79 4.76
N GLU A 111 9.78 5.50 3.46
CA GLU A 111 10.37 6.36 2.44
C GLU A 111 9.69 7.74 2.45
N ARG A 112 8.37 7.78 2.36
CA ARG A 112 7.61 9.03 2.34
C ARG A 112 7.77 9.87 3.60
N ALA A 113 8.10 9.24 4.71
CA ALA A 113 8.41 9.91 5.98
C ALA A 113 9.91 10.25 6.17
N GLY A 114 10.76 9.96 5.19
CA GLY A 114 12.20 10.17 5.26
C GLY A 114 12.91 9.29 6.31
N MET A 115 12.34 8.11 6.62
CA MET A 115 12.81 7.20 7.66
C MET A 115 13.70 6.10 7.08
N ALA A 116 14.89 6.43 6.59
CA ALA A 116 15.80 5.52 5.88
C ALA A 116 16.06 4.20 6.64
N ASP A 117 16.28 4.25 7.95
CA ASP A 117 16.49 3.04 8.77
C ASP A 117 15.26 2.11 8.77
N ALA A 118 14.05 2.67 8.76
CA ALA A 118 12.81 1.88 8.73
C ALA A 118 12.59 1.26 7.35
N THR A 119 12.98 1.95 6.28
CA THR A 119 12.97 1.42 4.91
C THR A 119 13.93 0.24 4.78
N GLN A 120 15.15 0.37 5.27
CA GLN A 120 16.14 -0.72 5.26
C GLN A 120 15.70 -1.93 6.12
N LYS A 121 15.02 -1.68 7.26
CA LYS A 121 14.43 -2.76 8.09
C LYS A 121 13.31 -3.52 7.38
N ALA A 122 12.61 -2.91 6.43
CA ALA A 122 11.63 -3.58 5.60
C ALA A 122 12.30 -4.34 4.44
N LEU A 123 13.28 -3.74 3.78
CA LEU A 123 13.97 -4.35 2.63
C LEU A 123 14.75 -5.62 3.01
N LYS A 124 15.43 -5.64 4.14
CA LYS A 124 16.29 -6.77 4.54
C LYS A 124 15.56 -8.12 4.58
N PRO A 125 14.40 -8.29 5.23
CA PRO A 125 13.65 -9.55 5.21
C PRO A 125 13.09 -9.85 3.80
N LEU A 126 12.65 -8.85 3.03
CA LEU A 126 12.20 -9.06 1.64
C LEU A 126 13.31 -9.57 0.75
N THR A 127 14.54 -9.09 0.89
CA THR A 127 15.70 -9.62 0.19
C THR A 127 15.93 -11.12 0.47
N ALA A 128 15.80 -11.52 1.74
CA ALA A 128 15.93 -12.94 2.08
C ALA A 128 14.76 -13.78 1.51
N MET A 129 13.54 -13.25 1.54
CA MET A 129 12.37 -13.91 0.99
C MET A 129 12.45 -14.05 -0.54
N SER A 130 12.90 -13.03 -1.26
CA SER A 130 13.01 -13.05 -2.73
C SER A 130 14.01 -14.09 -3.23
N GLN A 131 15.04 -14.42 -2.44
CA GLN A 131 16.03 -15.45 -2.79
C GLN A 131 15.48 -16.88 -2.72
N THR A 132 14.41 -17.11 -1.96
CA THR A 132 13.88 -18.45 -1.69
C THR A 132 12.47 -18.66 -2.20
N SER A 133 11.66 -17.61 -2.27
CA SER A 133 10.28 -17.67 -2.74
C SER A 133 10.20 -17.70 -4.28
N ARG A 134 9.25 -18.51 -4.79
CA ARG A 134 8.88 -18.55 -6.21
C ARG A 134 7.67 -17.66 -6.52
N SER A 135 7.14 -16.96 -5.54
CA SER A 135 5.99 -16.07 -5.70
C SER A 135 6.39 -14.79 -6.44
N ASN A 136 5.74 -14.51 -7.55
CA ASN A 136 5.92 -13.24 -8.25
C ASN A 136 5.57 -12.03 -7.37
N LEU A 137 4.57 -12.18 -6.47
CA LEU A 137 4.20 -11.12 -5.54
C LEU A 137 5.32 -10.79 -4.56
N VAL A 138 6.04 -11.80 -4.06
CA VAL A 138 7.22 -11.58 -3.20
C VAL A 138 8.33 -10.88 -3.97
N GLN A 139 8.57 -11.26 -5.24
CA GLN A 139 9.56 -10.59 -6.08
C GLN A 139 9.19 -9.12 -6.33
N GLN A 140 7.94 -8.85 -6.69
CA GLN A 140 7.44 -7.49 -6.91
C GLN A 140 7.56 -6.64 -5.64
N SER A 141 7.15 -7.18 -4.48
CA SER A 141 7.28 -6.48 -3.19
C SER A 141 8.74 -6.17 -2.84
N TYR A 142 9.67 -7.09 -3.18
CA TYR A 142 11.11 -6.85 -3.02
C TYR A 142 11.58 -5.68 -3.90
N HIS A 143 11.25 -5.70 -5.19
CA HIS A 143 11.65 -4.63 -6.12
C HIS A 143 11.08 -3.27 -5.68
N SER A 144 9.81 -3.22 -5.29
CA SER A 144 9.19 -2.01 -4.75
C SER A 144 9.91 -1.48 -3.51
N ALA A 145 10.23 -2.34 -2.54
CA ALA A 145 10.94 -1.94 -1.32
C ALA A 145 12.41 -1.54 -1.60
N ASN A 146 13.06 -2.18 -2.58
CA ASN A 146 14.40 -1.80 -3.03
C ASN A 146 14.39 -0.43 -3.70
N GLY A 147 13.42 -0.16 -4.56
CA GLY A 147 13.19 1.15 -5.13
C GLY A 147 12.97 2.22 -4.07
N ALA A 148 12.14 1.95 -3.05
CA ALA A 148 11.93 2.85 -1.92
C ALA A 148 13.24 3.13 -1.14
N ALA A 149 14.07 2.12 -0.94
CA ALA A 149 15.37 2.27 -0.28
C ALA A 149 16.33 3.14 -1.10
N LEU A 150 16.40 2.92 -2.42
CA LEU A 150 17.20 3.75 -3.33
C LEU A 150 16.73 5.21 -3.34
N MET A 151 15.43 5.46 -3.23
CA MET A 151 14.90 6.81 -3.10
C MET A 151 15.34 7.51 -1.81
N THR A 152 15.44 6.79 -0.68
CA THR A 152 15.97 7.37 0.57
C THR A 152 17.47 7.69 0.47
N GLU A 153 18.18 7.08 -0.47
CA GLU A 153 19.59 7.34 -0.78
C GLU A 153 19.77 8.38 -1.91
N GLU A 154 18.67 9.00 -2.38
CA GLU A 154 18.64 9.95 -3.51
C GLU A 154 19.12 9.37 -4.84
N LYS A 155 19.14 8.03 -4.98
CA LYS A 155 19.53 7.30 -6.19
C LYS A 155 18.34 7.08 -7.10
N TYR A 156 17.77 8.19 -7.60
CA TYR A 156 16.48 8.15 -8.32
C TYR A 156 16.56 7.38 -9.63
N ASP A 157 17.65 7.52 -10.39
CA ASP A 157 17.83 6.79 -11.65
C ASP A 157 17.92 5.27 -11.43
N ASP A 158 18.49 4.82 -10.30
CA ASP A 158 18.56 3.41 -9.93
C ASP A 158 17.22 2.90 -9.37
N ALA A 159 16.43 3.77 -8.72
CA ALA A 159 15.12 3.42 -8.18
C ALA A 159 14.08 3.17 -9.28
N ILE A 160 14.15 3.89 -10.40
CA ILE A 160 13.17 3.80 -11.49
C ILE A 160 13.02 2.37 -12.03
N PRO A 161 14.08 1.66 -12.48
CA PRO A 161 13.93 0.30 -12.97
C PRO A 161 13.39 -0.66 -11.91
N GLU A 162 13.78 -0.52 -10.65
CA GLU A 162 13.26 -1.36 -9.57
C GLU A 162 11.74 -1.16 -9.39
N LEU A 163 11.27 0.08 -9.35
CA LEU A 163 9.84 0.39 -9.19
C LEU A 163 9.00 -0.03 -10.41
N MET A 164 9.60 -0.09 -11.59
CA MET A 164 8.94 -0.57 -12.81
C MET A 164 8.64 -2.08 -12.78
N GLU A 165 9.39 -2.88 -12.03
CA GLU A 165 9.11 -4.32 -11.85
C GLU A 165 7.80 -4.58 -11.11
N ASP A 166 7.28 -3.59 -10.36
CA ASP A 166 5.98 -3.65 -9.66
C ASP A 166 4.99 -2.57 -10.16
N ALA A 167 5.04 -2.23 -11.45
CA ALA A 167 4.21 -1.17 -12.07
C ALA A 167 2.68 -1.48 -12.09
N GLN A 168 2.24 -2.60 -11.53
CA GLN A 168 0.82 -2.92 -11.31
C GLN A 168 0.33 -2.49 -9.92
N ASN A 169 1.24 -2.15 -9.01
CA ASN A 169 0.93 -1.72 -7.66
C ASN A 169 0.83 -0.18 -7.59
N PRO A 170 -0.30 0.38 -7.11
CA PRO A 170 -0.47 1.82 -6.99
C PRO A 170 0.57 2.52 -6.11
N LEU A 171 1.09 1.84 -5.07
CA LEU A 171 2.15 2.40 -4.22
C LEU A 171 3.46 2.52 -4.97
N SER A 172 3.84 1.49 -5.74
CA SER A 172 5.05 1.50 -6.57
C SER A 172 4.97 2.55 -7.68
N LEU A 173 3.79 2.70 -8.31
CA LEU A 173 3.56 3.79 -9.27
C LEU A 173 3.66 5.18 -8.65
N THR A 174 3.24 5.34 -7.39
CA THR A 174 3.41 6.62 -6.66
C THR A 174 4.89 6.94 -6.51
N LEU A 175 5.69 5.99 -6.01
CA LEU A 175 7.14 6.18 -5.86
C LEU A 175 7.84 6.35 -7.21
N LEU A 176 7.40 5.63 -8.26
CA LEU A 176 7.95 5.75 -9.61
C LEU A 176 7.76 7.16 -10.17
N ALA A 177 6.58 7.74 -10.03
CA ALA A 177 6.33 9.11 -10.46
C ALA A 177 7.21 10.12 -9.70
N ASP A 178 7.38 9.92 -8.39
CA ASP A 178 8.24 10.76 -7.56
C ASP A 178 9.71 10.60 -7.95
N ALA A 179 10.20 9.36 -8.18
CA ALA A 179 11.56 9.08 -8.62
C ALA A 179 11.86 9.74 -9.98
N GLN A 180 10.96 9.55 -10.96
CA GLN A 180 11.08 10.16 -12.29
C GLN A 180 11.11 11.70 -12.21
N SER A 181 10.27 12.29 -11.37
CA SER A 181 10.27 13.75 -11.16
C SER A 181 11.59 14.24 -10.59
N LYS A 182 12.13 13.56 -9.58
CA LYS A 182 13.40 13.90 -8.91
C LYS A 182 14.62 13.62 -9.79
N ALA A 183 14.54 12.63 -10.69
CA ALA A 183 15.55 12.35 -11.73
C ALA A 183 15.52 13.34 -12.90
N GLY A 184 14.64 14.36 -12.89
CA GLY A 184 14.53 15.31 -13.99
C GLY A 184 13.80 14.77 -15.21
N GLN A 185 12.93 13.76 -15.06
CA GLN A 185 12.12 13.13 -16.11
C GLN A 185 10.62 13.51 -15.98
N PRO A 186 10.24 14.81 -16.03
CA PRO A 186 8.86 15.25 -15.71
C PRO A 186 7.80 14.70 -16.67
N VAL A 187 8.17 14.45 -17.92
CA VAL A 187 7.25 13.88 -18.91
C VAL A 187 6.86 12.44 -18.57
N ASP A 188 7.82 11.64 -18.11
CA ASP A 188 7.56 10.25 -17.72
C ASP A 188 6.85 10.19 -16.38
N ALA A 189 7.19 11.05 -15.41
CA ALA A 189 6.44 11.22 -14.17
C ALA A 189 4.96 11.55 -14.44
N GLN A 190 4.67 12.43 -15.38
CA GLN A 190 3.30 12.77 -15.75
C GLN A 190 2.56 11.57 -16.38
N LYS A 191 3.21 10.79 -17.26
CA LYS A 191 2.63 9.58 -17.84
C LYS A 191 2.32 8.54 -16.76
N THR A 192 3.22 8.36 -15.79
CA THR A 192 3.04 7.46 -14.66
C THR A 192 1.85 7.90 -13.80
N LEU A 193 1.72 9.19 -13.49
CA LEU A 193 0.57 9.73 -12.76
C LEU A 193 -0.75 9.53 -13.52
N ILE A 194 -0.76 9.70 -14.85
CA ILE A 194 -1.95 9.42 -15.67
C ILE A 194 -2.34 7.95 -15.60
N SER A 195 -1.38 7.05 -15.71
CA SER A 195 -1.61 5.61 -15.60
C SER A 195 -2.16 5.24 -14.21
N LEU A 196 -1.58 5.77 -13.14
CA LEU A 196 -2.06 5.58 -11.77
C LEU A 196 -3.48 6.13 -11.59
N ALA A 197 -3.77 7.34 -12.09
CA ALA A 197 -5.09 7.98 -11.97
C ALA A 197 -6.21 7.23 -12.72
N ALA A 198 -5.86 6.38 -13.68
CA ALA A 198 -6.78 5.55 -14.46
C ALA A 198 -7.13 4.21 -13.80
N ILE A 199 -6.40 3.79 -12.76
CA ILE A 199 -6.69 2.54 -12.04
C ILE A 199 -8.05 2.67 -11.34
N SER A 200 -8.87 1.62 -11.41
CA SER A 200 -10.24 1.60 -10.90
C SER A 200 -10.62 0.24 -10.31
N ASP A 201 -9.75 -0.35 -9.53
CA ASP A 201 -10.02 -1.57 -8.77
C ASP A 201 -10.42 -1.29 -7.30
N GLU A 202 -10.68 -2.35 -6.53
CA GLU A 202 -11.15 -2.25 -5.15
C GLU A 202 -10.01 -2.35 -4.12
N ARG A 203 -8.75 -2.43 -4.56
CA ARG A 203 -7.59 -2.53 -3.65
C ARG A 203 -7.46 -1.30 -2.75
N VAL A 204 -6.96 -1.51 -1.56
CA VAL A 204 -6.68 -0.44 -0.59
C VAL A 204 -5.64 0.55 -1.12
N GLU A 205 -4.61 0.06 -1.80
CA GLU A 205 -3.56 0.87 -2.43
C GLU A 205 -4.15 1.81 -3.48
N THR A 206 -5.15 1.35 -4.25
CA THR A 206 -5.88 2.17 -5.22
C THR A 206 -6.70 3.26 -4.53
N ALA A 207 -7.40 2.89 -3.45
CA ALA A 207 -8.17 3.86 -2.65
C ALA A 207 -7.27 4.95 -2.04
N PHE A 208 -6.02 4.62 -1.73
CA PHE A 208 -5.03 5.55 -1.19
C PHE A 208 -4.36 6.40 -2.27
N ALA A 209 -3.81 5.79 -3.32
CA ALA A 209 -2.90 6.44 -4.26
C ALA A 209 -3.63 7.22 -5.38
N VAL A 210 -4.75 6.69 -5.90
CA VAL A 210 -5.45 7.30 -7.05
C VAL A 210 -5.98 8.72 -6.77
N PRO A 211 -6.57 9.02 -5.60
CA PRO A 211 -6.97 10.40 -5.29
C PRO A 211 -5.79 11.38 -5.28
N GLN A 212 -4.63 10.95 -4.78
CA GLN A 212 -3.40 11.76 -4.74
C GLN A 212 -2.87 12.01 -6.15
N ALA A 213 -2.82 11.00 -7.02
CA ALA A 213 -2.41 11.16 -8.42
C ALA A 213 -3.32 12.12 -9.18
N ARG A 214 -4.64 12.03 -8.98
CA ARG A 214 -5.60 12.96 -9.59
C ARG A 214 -5.45 14.38 -9.09
N ALA A 215 -5.11 14.59 -7.82
CA ALA A 215 -4.81 15.91 -7.26
C ALA A 215 -3.53 16.49 -7.89
N ALA A 216 -2.44 15.73 -7.93
CA ALA A 216 -1.17 16.14 -8.53
C ALA A 216 -1.32 16.53 -10.03
N LEU A 217 -2.10 15.77 -10.81
CA LEU A 217 -2.37 16.10 -12.22
C LEU A 217 -3.14 17.42 -12.40
N LYS A 218 -4.06 17.75 -11.48
CA LYS A 218 -4.78 19.03 -11.51
C LYS A 218 -3.85 20.20 -11.20
N GLU A 219 -2.98 20.08 -10.20
CA GLU A 219 -2.00 21.10 -9.84
C GLU A 219 -1.03 21.39 -10.99
N ASN A 220 -0.50 20.34 -11.63
CA ASN A 220 0.39 20.46 -12.78
C ASN A 220 -0.28 21.16 -13.98
N SER A 221 -1.59 20.94 -14.19
CA SER A 221 -2.34 21.60 -15.27
C SER A 221 -2.53 23.10 -15.04
N VAL A 222 -2.68 23.53 -13.78
CA VAL A 222 -2.85 24.96 -13.42
C VAL A 222 -1.52 25.71 -13.53
N THR A 223 -0.42 25.12 -13.08
CA THR A 223 0.92 25.73 -13.16
C THR A 223 1.42 25.84 -14.61
N GLY A 224 1.15 24.84 -15.46
CA GLY A 224 1.48 24.88 -16.89
C GLY A 224 0.71 25.96 -17.67
N ALA A 225 -0.55 26.22 -17.31
CA ALA A 225 -1.35 27.27 -17.93
C ALA A 225 -0.88 28.69 -17.56
N GLN A 226 -0.29 28.87 -16.38
CA GLN A 226 0.25 30.18 -15.95
C GLN A 226 1.63 30.49 -16.58
N ALA A 227 2.44 29.46 -16.87
CA ALA A 227 3.77 29.61 -17.46
C ALA A 227 3.72 29.88 -18.98
N GLY A 228 2.62 29.55 -19.68
CA GLY A 228 2.44 29.74 -21.12
C GLY A 228 1.75 31.07 -21.53
N GLY A 229 1.46 31.96 -20.60
CA GLY A 229 0.70 33.20 -20.79
C GLY A 229 1.55 34.49 -20.88
N HIS A 230 2.84 34.39 -21.22
CA HIS A 230 3.71 35.57 -21.43
C HIS A 230 4.23 35.66 -22.85
#